data_b23d13d3a557b03dd5f8fa2474fe7c76
#
_entry.id   b23d13d3a557b03dd5f8fa2474fe7c76
#
_cell.length_a   1.000
_cell.length_b   1.000
_cell.length_c   1.000
_cell.angle_alpha   90.00
_cell.angle_beta   90.00
_cell.angle_gamma   90.00
#
_symmetry.space_group_name_H-M   'P 1'
#
loop_
_entity.id
_entity.type
_entity.pdbx_description
1 polymer ?
#
loop_
_entity_poly.entity_id
_entity_poly.type
_entity_poly.pdbx_seq_one_letter_code
_entity_poly.pdbx_strand_id
1 'polypeptide(L)'
;MNNKRLMKQKRYNFIKIKITVTSTTEPTQIISNTFKGLSSIEYVTFNLWHEQDNPIHYETALSYYFTSTGERIGYLHFKDNVTDLSNLFNSVGTITYIDLNNLDTSKVTTMTGMCLGCVALKEIHMNKCSAESLTAMINMFNSCSNLSTVDFGNYKDSLFRPTSKLKDIRNLFNWCRSLTSIDMSMFDLSGVTLWGFTWGNCLSLTSLYICSALNPNGTYTTNMFANSTAYGAKIYYNTRYDMSKISSVKGSNWTMTPYNY
;
A
#
# COMPACT_ATOMS: atom_id res chain seq x y z
N MET A 1 -7.75 -6.12 49.19
CA MET A 1 -8.05 -5.12 48.17
C MET A 1 -7.06 -5.31 47.01
N ASN A 2 -7.49 -6.00 45.98
CA ASN A 2 -6.64 -6.39 44.83
C ASN A 2 -6.62 -5.28 43.81
N ASN A 3 -5.58 -4.45 43.80
CA ASN A 3 -5.29 -3.54 42.71
C ASN A 3 -4.66 -4.31 41.54
N LYS A 4 -5.47 -5.01 40.76
CA LYS A 4 -5.11 -5.34 39.40
C LYS A 4 -5.17 -4.05 38.57
N ARG A 5 -4.07 -3.29 38.57
CA ARG A 5 -3.80 -2.30 37.56
C ARG A 5 -3.89 -3.00 36.20
N LEU A 6 -4.98 -2.80 35.50
CA LEU A 6 -5.09 -3.10 34.07
C LEU A 6 -3.93 -2.36 33.38
N MET A 7 -2.81 -3.05 33.17
CA MET A 7 -1.86 -2.63 32.16
C MET A 7 -2.64 -2.66 30.85
N LYS A 8 -3.10 -1.49 30.38
CA LYS A 8 -3.47 -1.33 28.98
C LYS A 8 -2.24 -1.82 28.21
N GLN A 9 -2.35 -2.97 27.56
CA GLN A 9 -1.35 -3.41 26.61
C GLN A 9 -1.19 -2.24 25.63
N LYS A 10 -0.02 -1.61 25.65
CA LYS A 10 0.33 -0.56 24.72
C LYS A 10 0.23 -1.22 23.35
N ARG A 11 -0.84 -0.95 22.59
CA ARG A 11 -0.95 -1.43 21.22
C ARG A 11 0.24 -0.86 20.50
N TYR A 12 1.08 -1.73 19.97
CA TYR A 12 2.17 -1.31 19.10
C TYR A 12 1.55 -0.65 17.90
N ASN A 13 1.85 0.63 17.68
CA ASN A 13 1.32 1.43 16.58
C ASN A 13 2.49 1.87 15.70
N PHE A 14 2.93 0.97 14.82
CA PHE A 14 4.12 1.20 14.00
C PHE A 14 4.01 0.60 12.60
N ILE A 15 4.78 1.16 11.68
CA ILE A 15 5.09 0.58 10.37
C ILE A 15 6.49 -0.01 10.43
N LYS A 16 6.64 -1.27 10.02
CA LYS A 16 7.94 -1.90 9.82
C LYS A 16 8.39 -1.69 8.38
N ILE A 17 9.64 -1.31 8.20
CA ILE A 17 10.27 -1.14 6.89
C ILE A 17 11.58 -1.92 6.79
N LYS A 18 11.97 -2.30 5.57
CA LYS A 18 13.37 -2.62 5.25
C LYS A 18 13.88 -1.60 4.25
N ILE A 19 15.09 -1.15 4.46
CA ILE A 19 15.78 -0.20 3.59
C ILE A 19 17.13 -0.75 3.18
N THR A 20 17.64 -0.28 2.05
CA THR A 20 19.03 -0.52 1.63
C THR A 20 19.85 0.75 1.81
N VAL A 21 20.86 0.68 2.68
CA VAL A 21 21.85 1.74 2.88
C VAL A 21 22.95 1.57 1.85
N THR A 22 23.13 2.56 0.99
CA THR A 22 24.11 2.52 -0.12
C THR A 22 25.33 3.38 0.13
N SER A 23 25.29 4.27 1.12
CA SER A 23 26.39 5.19 1.47
C SER A 23 26.49 5.34 2.99
N THR A 24 27.73 5.53 3.47
CA THR A 24 28.00 5.90 4.87
C THR A 24 28.38 7.37 5.02
N THR A 25 28.55 8.09 3.92
CA THR A 25 28.89 9.52 3.89
C THR A 25 27.68 10.41 3.59
N GLU A 26 26.65 9.83 2.95
CA GLU A 26 25.40 10.53 2.65
C GLU A 26 24.23 9.97 3.49
N PRO A 27 23.28 10.80 3.90
CA PRO A 27 22.14 10.33 4.68
C PRO A 27 21.19 9.50 3.80
N THR A 28 20.69 8.39 4.35
CA THR A 28 19.67 7.56 3.70
C THR A 28 18.28 8.11 4.04
N GLN A 29 17.53 8.50 3.03
CA GLN A 29 16.15 8.96 3.20
C GLN A 29 15.23 7.80 3.59
N ILE A 30 14.33 8.03 4.54
CA ILE A 30 13.40 7.04 5.09
C ILE A 30 11.96 7.53 5.01
N ILE A 31 11.74 8.83 5.19
CA ILE A 31 10.44 9.47 5.12
C ILE A 31 10.52 10.54 4.03
N SER A 32 9.46 10.65 3.23
CA SER A 32 9.40 11.68 2.19
C SER A 32 9.41 13.10 2.77
N ASN A 33 10.13 14.00 2.12
CA ASN A 33 10.10 15.43 2.43
C ASN A 33 8.74 16.09 2.12
N THR A 34 7.86 15.39 1.41
CA THR A 34 6.48 15.84 1.10
C THR A 34 5.44 15.31 2.08
N PHE A 35 5.83 14.45 3.03
CA PHE A 35 4.93 13.96 4.06
C PHE A 35 4.58 15.05 5.07
N LYS A 36 3.31 15.40 5.17
CA LYS A 36 2.83 16.47 6.06
C LYS A 36 2.49 15.99 7.48
N GLY A 37 2.39 14.68 7.67
CA GLY A 37 2.01 14.07 8.94
C GLY A 37 3.16 13.78 9.89
N LEU A 38 4.33 14.44 9.77
CA LEU A 38 5.51 14.20 10.62
C LEU A 38 5.20 14.31 12.12
N SER A 39 4.29 15.20 12.51
CA SER A 39 3.84 15.33 13.90
C SER A 39 3.10 14.11 14.44
N SER A 40 2.63 13.21 13.57
CA SER A 40 2.02 11.93 13.95
C SER A 40 3.04 10.84 14.24
N ILE A 41 4.29 11.00 13.80
CA ILE A 41 5.38 10.07 14.14
C ILE A 41 5.91 10.43 15.51
N GLU A 42 6.01 9.45 16.39
CA GLU A 42 6.54 9.60 17.74
C GLU A 42 8.06 9.48 17.72
N TYR A 43 8.57 8.42 17.09
CA TYR A 43 10.00 8.17 16.91
C TYR A 43 10.23 7.10 15.84
N VAL A 44 11.49 6.94 15.42
CA VAL A 44 11.93 5.88 14.51
C VAL A 44 13.04 5.08 15.19
N THR A 45 13.01 3.75 15.05
CA THR A 45 14.07 2.86 15.53
C THR A 45 14.61 2.00 14.40
N PHE A 46 15.88 1.58 14.50
CA PHE A 46 16.52 0.63 13.60
C PHE A 46 17.15 -0.51 14.40
N ASN A 47 17.01 -1.73 13.91
CA ASN A 47 17.80 -2.86 14.41
C ASN A 47 19.24 -2.75 13.86
N LEU A 48 20.13 -2.30 14.70
CA LEU A 48 21.56 -2.33 14.45
C LEU A 48 22.09 -3.63 15.05
N TRP A 49 22.72 -4.47 14.23
CA TRP A 49 23.18 -5.82 14.61
C TRP A 49 24.20 -5.85 15.77
N HIS A 50 24.69 -4.71 16.26
CA HIS A 50 25.76 -4.62 17.27
C HIS A 50 25.61 -3.52 18.33
N GLU A 51 24.52 -2.76 18.38
CA GLU A 51 24.35 -1.73 19.43
C GLU A 51 23.05 -2.01 20.19
N GLN A 52 23.22 -2.05 21.54
CA GLN A 52 22.10 -2.16 22.47
C GLN A 52 21.12 -1.01 22.21
N ASP A 53 19.88 -1.40 22.01
CA ASP A 53 18.72 -0.61 21.65
C ASP A 53 18.60 0.69 22.48
N ASN A 54 19.17 1.76 22.01
CA ASN A 54 18.71 3.07 22.38
C ASN A 54 17.83 3.56 21.22
N PRO A 55 16.51 3.69 21.44
CA PRO A 55 15.63 4.31 20.45
C PRO A 55 16.11 5.73 20.23
N ILE A 56 16.61 5.99 19.03
CA ILE A 56 17.03 7.35 18.67
C ILE A 56 15.73 8.13 18.44
N HIS A 57 15.38 8.98 19.39
CA HIS A 57 14.26 9.92 19.26
C HIS A 57 14.64 11.02 18.27
N TYR A 58 14.05 10.98 17.08
CA TYR A 58 14.18 12.07 16.10
C TYR A 58 12.81 12.67 15.83
N GLU A 59 12.57 13.84 16.36
CA GLU A 59 11.33 14.59 16.11
C GLU A 59 11.20 15.11 14.68
N THR A 60 12.29 15.13 13.88
CA THR A 60 12.29 15.80 12.57
C THR A 60 13.14 15.15 11.48
N ALA A 61 13.82 14.05 11.71
CA ALA A 61 14.73 13.49 10.70
C ALA A 61 13.98 12.68 9.65
N LEU A 62 14.05 13.14 8.41
CA LEU A 62 13.58 12.42 7.22
C LEU A 62 14.62 11.41 6.71
N SER A 63 15.87 11.58 7.15
CA SER A 63 17.03 10.82 6.70
C SER A 63 17.99 10.54 7.85
N TYR A 64 18.76 9.45 7.73
CA TYR A 64 19.70 9.00 8.76
C TYR A 64 21.06 8.68 8.16
N TYR A 65 22.11 8.95 8.94
CA TYR A 65 23.46 8.49 8.64
C TYR A 65 23.67 7.10 9.26
N PHE A 66 24.19 6.18 8.46
CA PHE A 66 24.52 4.83 8.90
C PHE A 66 26.02 4.61 8.83
N THR A 67 26.56 3.86 9.78
CA THR A 67 27.99 3.57 9.87
C THR A 67 28.45 2.46 8.93
N SER A 68 27.51 1.71 8.32
CA SER A 68 27.82 0.68 7.33
C SER A 68 26.71 0.57 6.29
N THR A 69 27.05 0.11 5.09
CA THR A 69 26.10 -0.17 4.00
C THR A 69 25.34 -1.48 4.25
N GLY A 70 24.28 -1.74 3.48
CA GLY A 70 23.49 -2.99 3.51
C GLY A 70 22.07 -2.80 3.98
N GLU A 71 21.36 -3.90 4.21
CA GLU A 71 19.97 -3.86 4.65
C GLU A 71 19.83 -3.45 6.13
N ARG A 72 18.77 -2.69 6.42
CA ARG A 72 18.36 -2.33 7.77
C ARG A 72 16.86 -2.55 7.93
N ILE A 73 16.45 -2.96 9.12
CA ILE A 73 15.04 -3.02 9.52
C ILE A 73 14.78 -1.82 10.40
N GLY A 74 13.79 -1.03 10.00
CA GLY A 74 13.34 0.15 10.75
C GLY A 74 11.90 0.01 11.19
N TYR A 75 11.54 0.75 12.22
CA TYR A 75 10.18 0.87 12.73
C TYR A 75 9.83 2.33 12.92
N LEU A 76 8.79 2.79 12.21
CA LEU A 76 8.22 4.12 12.39
C LEU A 76 7.10 3.99 13.40
N HIS A 77 7.28 4.55 14.58
CA HIS A 77 6.28 4.53 15.65
C HIS A 77 5.40 5.76 15.57
N PHE A 78 4.10 5.54 15.56
CA PHE A 78 3.10 6.59 15.42
C PHE A 78 2.40 6.86 16.74
N LYS A 79 2.02 8.12 16.95
CA LYS A 79 1.04 8.52 17.97
C LYS A 79 -0.31 7.92 17.59
N ASP A 80 -1.23 7.86 18.55
CA ASP A 80 -2.59 7.44 18.28
C ASP A 80 -3.30 8.37 17.27
N ASN A 81 -4.31 7.83 16.56
CA ASN A 81 -5.18 8.58 15.66
C ASN A 81 -4.51 9.10 14.36
N VAL A 82 -3.72 8.27 13.69
CA VAL A 82 -3.26 8.56 12.34
C VAL A 82 -4.46 8.64 11.39
N THR A 83 -4.61 9.75 10.68
CA THR A 83 -5.72 10.00 9.75
C THR A 83 -5.28 10.15 8.30
N ASP A 84 -4.00 10.44 8.06
CA ASP A 84 -3.44 10.73 6.74
C ASP A 84 -2.04 10.10 6.62
N LEU A 85 -1.87 9.21 5.63
CA LEU A 85 -0.60 8.59 5.26
C LEU A 85 -0.13 9.07 3.87
N SER A 86 -0.73 10.14 3.35
CA SER A 86 -0.39 10.64 2.01
C SER A 86 1.09 11.01 1.92
N ASN A 87 1.75 10.50 0.88
CA ASN A 87 3.15 10.76 0.56
C ASN A 87 4.17 10.32 1.63
N LEU A 88 3.81 9.46 2.59
CA LEU A 88 4.74 9.06 3.67
C LEU A 88 6.10 8.59 3.15
N PHE A 89 6.12 7.79 2.10
CA PHE A 89 7.34 7.25 1.47
C PHE A 89 7.53 7.74 0.03
N ASN A 90 6.80 8.78 -0.41
CA ASN A 90 6.89 9.26 -1.78
C ASN A 90 8.34 9.51 -2.19
N SER A 91 8.78 8.89 -3.29
CA SER A 91 10.13 8.97 -3.87
C SER A 91 11.27 8.47 -2.97
N VAL A 92 10.95 7.71 -1.90
CA VAL A 92 11.98 7.07 -1.07
C VAL A 92 12.45 5.79 -1.76
N GLY A 93 13.48 5.92 -2.59
CA GLY A 93 13.99 4.84 -3.44
C GLY A 93 14.80 3.76 -2.74
N THR A 94 15.01 3.86 -1.43
CA THR A 94 15.80 2.92 -0.62
C THR A 94 14.94 1.85 0.07
N ILE A 95 13.62 2.06 0.17
CA ILE A 95 12.71 1.13 0.84
C ILE A 95 12.44 -0.07 -0.06
N THR A 96 12.67 -1.28 0.48
CA THR A 96 12.46 -2.56 -0.22
C THR A 96 11.26 -3.35 0.30
N TYR A 97 10.80 -3.06 1.51
CA TYR A 97 9.72 -3.77 2.19
C TYR A 97 8.96 -2.84 3.15
N ILE A 98 7.64 -2.99 3.19
CA ILE A 98 6.76 -2.26 4.11
C ILE A 98 5.75 -3.23 4.74
N ASP A 99 5.54 -3.13 6.05
CA ASP A 99 4.49 -3.87 6.77
C ASP A 99 3.71 -2.89 7.66
N LEU A 100 2.44 -2.68 7.31
CA LEU A 100 1.50 -1.81 8.03
C LEU A 100 0.65 -2.57 9.05
N ASN A 101 0.82 -3.87 9.19
CA ASN A 101 -0.10 -4.71 9.98
C ASN A 101 -0.13 -4.39 11.49
N ASN A 102 0.82 -3.60 11.98
CA ASN A 102 0.87 -3.14 13.37
C ASN A 102 0.47 -1.67 13.53
N LEU A 103 0.06 -0.99 12.45
CA LEU A 103 -0.47 0.37 12.50
C LEU A 103 -2.00 0.32 12.65
N ASP A 104 -2.55 1.11 13.57
CA ASP A 104 -4.00 1.36 13.63
C ASP A 104 -4.42 2.30 12.49
N THR A 105 -4.96 1.70 11.43
CA THR A 105 -5.42 2.44 10.23
C THR A 105 -6.93 2.73 10.24
N SER A 106 -7.64 2.44 11.33
CA SER A 106 -9.10 2.57 11.41
C SER A 106 -9.62 3.98 11.14
N LYS A 107 -8.78 5.00 11.38
CA LYS A 107 -9.10 6.41 11.14
C LYS A 107 -8.42 7.01 9.91
N VAL A 108 -7.63 6.23 9.18
CA VAL A 108 -6.94 6.70 7.98
C VAL A 108 -7.95 6.94 6.87
N THR A 109 -8.00 8.17 6.38
CA THR A 109 -8.92 8.60 5.32
C THR A 109 -8.29 8.60 3.94
N THR A 110 -6.96 8.74 3.87
CA THR A 110 -6.22 8.77 2.59
C THR A 110 -4.83 8.14 2.72
N MET A 111 -4.45 7.41 1.67
CA MET A 111 -3.11 6.88 1.43
C MET A 111 -2.58 7.38 0.07
N THR A 112 -3.02 8.55 -0.37
CA THR A 112 -2.65 9.15 -1.65
C THR A 112 -1.14 9.32 -1.77
N GLY A 113 -0.54 8.74 -2.82
CA GLY A 113 0.90 8.83 -3.07
C GLY A 113 1.79 8.21 -2.00
N MET A 114 1.25 7.39 -1.07
CA MET A 114 2.03 6.90 0.08
C MET A 114 3.37 6.30 -0.32
N CYS A 115 3.41 5.51 -1.39
CA CYS A 115 4.62 4.88 -1.93
C CYS A 115 4.90 5.33 -3.37
N LEU A 116 4.39 6.47 -3.82
CA LEU A 116 4.62 6.98 -5.17
C LEU A 116 6.13 7.04 -5.47
N GLY A 117 6.57 6.38 -6.55
CA GLY A 117 7.98 6.39 -6.95
C GLY A 117 8.95 5.62 -6.03
N CYS A 118 8.45 4.75 -5.16
CA CYS A 118 9.31 3.83 -4.38
C CYS A 118 9.85 2.72 -5.28
N VAL A 119 10.82 3.06 -6.13
CA VAL A 119 11.30 2.17 -7.20
C VAL A 119 11.96 0.89 -6.68
N ALA A 120 12.52 0.88 -5.48
CA ALA A 120 13.14 -0.31 -4.88
C ALA A 120 12.14 -1.20 -4.12
N LEU A 121 10.91 -0.73 -3.87
CA LEU A 121 9.91 -1.47 -3.11
C LEU A 121 9.53 -2.76 -3.83
N LYS A 122 9.67 -3.91 -3.13
CA LYS A 122 9.35 -5.25 -3.63
C LYS A 122 8.05 -5.80 -3.04
N GLU A 123 7.82 -5.54 -1.76
CA GLU A 123 6.72 -6.14 -1.01
C GLU A 123 6.07 -5.14 -0.07
N ILE A 124 4.73 -5.19 0.03
CA ILE A 124 3.97 -4.47 1.04
C ILE A 124 2.87 -5.35 1.62
N HIS A 125 2.74 -5.35 2.95
CA HIS A 125 1.77 -6.12 3.71
C HIS A 125 0.78 -5.20 4.43
N MET A 126 -0.52 -5.41 4.16
CA MET A 126 -1.63 -4.60 4.66
C MET A 126 -2.83 -5.45 5.12
N ASN A 127 -2.66 -6.77 5.26
CA ASN A 127 -3.77 -7.70 5.47
C ASN A 127 -4.48 -7.57 6.83
N LYS A 128 -3.89 -6.83 7.78
CA LYS A 128 -4.51 -6.49 9.08
C LYS A 128 -4.94 -5.03 9.19
N CYS A 129 -4.76 -4.24 8.12
CA CYS A 129 -5.19 -2.86 8.11
C CYS A 129 -6.72 -2.75 8.08
N SER A 130 -7.28 -1.77 8.79
CA SER A 130 -8.67 -1.35 8.60
C SER A 130 -8.74 -0.27 7.52
N ALA A 131 -9.70 -0.38 6.61
CA ALA A 131 -9.96 0.63 5.59
C ALA A 131 -11.35 1.27 5.72
N GLU A 132 -11.96 1.19 6.91
CA GLU A 132 -13.32 1.68 7.17
C GLU A 132 -13.51 3.17 6.93
N SER A 133 -12.45 3.96 7.09
CA SER A 133 -12.47 5.41 6.88
C SER A 133 -11.86 5.82 5.54
N LEU A 134 -11.28 4.89 4.78
CA LEU A 134 -10.48 5.18 3.59
C LEU A 134 -11.36 5.68 2.43
N THR A 135 -11.01 6.85 1.89
CA THR A 135 -11.71 7.48 0.76
C THR A 135 -10.91 7.53 -0.52
N ALA A 136 -9.56 7.55 -0.41
CA ALA A 136 -8.68 7.70 -1.57
C ALA A 136 -7.36 6.91 -1.41
N MET A 137 -6.96 6.28 -2.52
CA MET A 137 -5.66 5.60 -2.71
C MET A 137 -5.01 6.06 -4.03
N ILE A 138 -5.15 7.35 -4.38
CA ILE A 138 -4.64 7.90 -5.64
C ILE A 138 -3.12 7.77 -5.67
N ASN A 139 -2.55 7.25 -6.77
CA ASN A 139 -1.10 7.10 -6.95
C ASN A 139 -0.39 6.29 -5.85
N MET A 140 -1.08 5.52 -5.01
CA MET A 140 -0.45 4.93 -3.82
C MET A 140 0.81 4.11 -4.15
N PHE A 141 0.80 3.35 -5.23
CA PHE A 141 1.94 2.54 -5.71
C PHE A 141 2.42 2.96 -7.11
N ASN A 142 1.99 4.13 -7.59
CA ASN A 142 2.40 4.57 -8.92
C ASN A 142 3.93 4.64 -9.03
N SER A 143 4.47 4.06 -10.10
CA SER A 143 5.92 3.97 -10.37
C SER A 143 6.73 3.13 -9.36
N CYS A 144 6.09 2.22 -8.62
CA CYS A 144 6.79 1.19 -7.85
C CYS A 144 7.23 0.06 -8.80
N SER A 145 8.23 0.31 -9.63
CA SER A 145 8.57 -0.56 -10.77
C SER A 145 9.03 -1.97 -10.39
N ASN A 146 9.60 -2.16 -9.19
CA ASN A 146 10.04 -3.45 -8.66
C ASN A 146 9.03 -4.12 -7.72
N LEU A 147 7.85 -3.51 -7.50
CA LEU A 147 6.82 -4.07 -6.66
C LEU A 147 6.30 -5.36 -7.27
N SER A 148 6.47 -6.48 -6.56
CA SER A 148 6.06 -7.82 -6.97
C SER A 148 4.94 -8.38 -6.11
N THR A 149 4.83 -7.94 -4.86
CA THR A 149 3.85 -8.45 -3.90
C THR A 149 3.13 -7.31 -3.18
N VAL A 150 1.79 -7.33 -3.29
CA VAL A 150 0.89 -6.48 -2.50
C VAL A 150 -0.08 -7.41 -1.78
N ASP A 151 0.06 -7.50 -0.45
CA ASP A 151 -0.76 -8.37 0.38
C ASP A 151 -1.85 -7.55 1.09
N PHE A 152 -3.03 -7.53 0.52
CA PHE A 152 -4.25 -7.02 1.18
C PHE A 152 -4.97 -8.09 2.00
N GLY A 153 -4.44 -9.33 2.01
CA GLY A 153 -5.09 -10.50 2.57
C GLY A 153 -6.08 -11.15 1.61
N ASN A 154 -6.77 -12.16 2.10
CA ASN A 154 -7.80 -12.87 1.34
C ASN A 154 -9.19 -12.64 1.97
N TYR A 155 -10.24 -12.96 1.21
CA TYR A 155 -11.65 -12.75 1.62
C TYR A 155 -12.00 -13.35 3.00
N LYS A 156 -11.34 -14.43 3.42
CA LYS A 156 -11.65 -15.14 4.66
C LYS A 156 -10.96 -14.53 5.89
N ASP A 157 -9.71 -14.10 5.74
CA ASP A 157 -8.82 -13.85 6.87
C ASP A 157 -8.40 -12.39 7.02
N SER A 158 -8.67 -11.52 6.02
CA SER A 158 -8.24 -10.14 6.04
C SER A 158 -9.15 -9.23 6.86
N LEU A 159 -8.55 -8.35 7.64
CA LEU A 159 -9.21 -7.21 8.27
C LEU A 159 -9.27 -5.99 7.36
N PHE A 160 -8.55 -6.03 6.23
CA PHE A 160 -8.61 -4.99 5.20
C PHE A 160 -9.96 -5.10 4.47
N ARG A 161 -10.98 -4.55 5.07
CA ARG A 161 -12.33 -4.46 4.49
C ARG A 161 -12.59 -3.03 4.06
N PRO A 162 -12.33 -2.69 2.79
CA PRO A 162 -12.68 -1.38 2.29
C PRO A 162 -14.19 -1.25 2.31
N THR A 163 -14.63 -0.17 2.84
CA THR A 163 -16.05 0.18 2.85
C THR A 163 -16.39 0.92 1.57
N SER A 164 -17.68 1.12 1.35
CA SER A 164 -18.23 1.96 0.28
C SER A 164 -17.76 3.44 0.31
N LYS A 165 -16.91 3.83 1.27
CA LYS A 165 -16.32 5.17 1.35
C LYS A 165 -15.21 5.40 0.33
N LEU A 166 -14.54 4.34 -0.16
CA LEU A 166 -13.49 4.49 -1.18
C LEU A 166 -14.09 5.01 -2.49
N LYS A 167 -13.54 6.12 -2.99
CA LYS A 167 -14.07 6.84 -4.17
C LYS A 167 -13.05 6.93 -5.30
N ASP A 168 -11.78 7.01 -4.98
CA ASP A 168 -10.74 7.34 -5.97
C ASP A 168 -9.54 6.42 -5.83
N ILE A 169 -9.28 5.63 -6.89
CA ILE A 169 -8.16 4.71 -7.02
C ILE A 169 -7.36 4.96 -8.30
N ARG A 170 -7.41 6.20 -8.83
CA ARG A 170 -6.66 6.55 -10.04
C ARG A 170 -5.17 6.32 -9.85
N ASN A 171 -4.55 5.73 -10.86
CA ASN A 171 -3.12 5.39 -10.92
C ASN A 171 -2.64 4.50 -9.75
N LEU A 172 -3.53 3.75 -9.09
CA LEU A 172 -3.17 2.98 -7.89
C LEU A 172 -1.93 2.12 -8.11
N PHE A 173 -1.87 1.39 -9.23
CA PHE A 173 -0.74 0.51 -9.60
C PHE A 173 -0.07 0.93 -10.92
N ASN A 174 -0.29 2.17 -11.38
CA ASN A 174 0.28 2.61 -12.66
C ASN A 174 1.82 2.50 -12.62
N TRP A 175 2.44 1.92 -13.67
CA TRP A 175 3.88 1.66 -13.76
C TRP A 175 4.45 0.64 -12.75
N CYS A 176 3.61 -0.21 -12.16
CA CYS A 176 4.07 -1.36 -11.37
C CYS A 176 4.48 -2.52 -12.29
N ARG A 177 5.62 -2.41 -12.93
CA ARG A 177 6.05 -3.29 -14.04
C ARG A 177 6.31 -4.73 -13.62
N SER A 178 6.65 -4.97 -12.36
CA SER A 178 7.00 -6.29 -11.82
C SER A 178 5.82 -7.04 -11.20
N LEU A 179 4.66 -6.40 -11.02
CA LEU A 179 3.46 -7.07 -10.51
C LEU A 179 2.95 -8.09 -11.54
N THR A 180 2.82 -9.34 -11.10
CA THR A 180 2.23 -10.44 -11.91
C THR A 180 0.79 -10.73 -11.52
N SER A 181 0.41 -10.45 -10.29
CA SER A 181 -0.93 -10.66 -9.75
C SER A 181 -1.33 -9.54 -8.81
N ILE A 182 -2.60 -9.14 -8.86
CA ILE A 182 -3.22 -8.20 -7.93
C ILE A 182 -4.53 -8.81 -7.45
N ASP A 183 -4.65 -9.01 -6.14
CA ASP A 183 -5.91 -9.45 -5.52
C ASP A 183 -6.63 -8.26 -4.87
N MET A 184 -7.71 -7.82 -5.50
CA MET A 184 -8.63 -6.80 -4.99
C MET A 184 -9.97 -7.42 -4.54
N SER A 185 -10.02 -8.72 -4.33
CA SER A 185 -11.26 -9.42 -3.93
C SER A 185 -11.80 -8.95 -2.59
N MET A 186 -10.94 -8.39 -1.75
CA MET A 186 -11.28 -7.82 -0.44
C MET A 186 -11.93 -6.44 -0.52
N PHE A 187 -11.81 -5.75 -1.68
CA PHE A 187 -12.30 -4.39 -1.82
C PHE A 187 -13.79 -4.34 -2.13
N ASP A 188 -14.54 -3.52 -1.39
CA ASP A 188 -15.85 -3.05 -1.84
C ASP A 188 -15.66 -1.89 -2.81
N LEU A 189 -15.76 -2.19 -4.09
CA LEU A 189 -15.55 -1.22 -5.17
C LEU A 189 -16.86 -0.51 -5.57
N SER A 190 -17.99 -0.82 -4.91
CA SER A 190 -19.29 -0.23 -5.22
C SER A 190 -19.35 1.28 -5.04
N GLY A 191 -18.48 1.83 -4.18
CA GLY A 191 -18.34 3.25 -3.96
C GLY A 191 -17.39 3.98 -4.90
N VAL A 192 -16.54 3.26 -5.64
CA VAL A 192 -15.45 3.85 -6.45
C VAL A 192 -16.00 4.47 -7.71
N THR A 193 -15.71 5.76 -7.90
CA THR A 193 -16.13 6.53 -9.08
C THR A 193 -15.00 6.87 -10.04
N LEU A 194 -13.74 6.92 -9.57
CA LEU A 194 -12.59 7.37 -10.36
C LEU A 194 -11.53 6.26 -10.50
N TRP A 195 -11.27 5.83 -11.75
CA TRP A 195 -10.52 4.62 -12.09
C TRP A 195 -9.32 4.85 -13.04
N GLY A 196 -9.07 6.05 -13.51
CA GLY A 196 -8.09 6.29 -14.58
C GLY A 196 -6.72 5.70 -14.28
N PHE A 197 -6.15 4.92 -15.22
CA PHE A 197 -4.84 4.25 -15.13
C PHE A 197 -4.64 3.34 -13.92
N THR A 198 -5.70 2.83 -13.29
CA THR A 198 -5.59 2.02 -12.05
C THR A 198 -4.58 0.88 -12.19
N TRP A 199 -4.56 0.19 -13.33
CA TRP A 199 -3.64 -0.90 -13.68
C TRP A 199 -2.83 -0.58 -14.95
N GLY A 200 -2.65 0.70 -15.27
CA GLY A 200 -1.90 1.13 -16.46
C GLY A 200 -0.43 0.77 -16.36
N ASN A 201 0.21 0.46 -17.49
CA ASN A 201 1.64 0.18 -17.58
C ASN A 201 2.16 -0.96 -16.68
N CYS A 202 1.28 -1.87 -16.25
CA CYS A 202 1.61 -3.08 -15.50
C CYS A 202 2.01 -4.20 -16.49
N LEU A 203 3.23 -4.15 -17.00
CA LEU A 203 3.68 -4.98 -18.14
C LEU A 203 3.69 -6.48 -17.87
N SER A 204 3.85 -6.88 -16.61
CA SER A 204 3.91 -8.30 -16.19
C SER A 204 2.59 -8.82 -15.61
N LEU A 205 1.56 -7.97 -15.51
CA LEU A 205 0.31 -8.33 -14.84
C LEU A 205 -0.50 -9.33 -15.66
N THR A 206 -0.61 -10.56 -15.16
CA THR A 206 -1.36 -11.67 -15.78
C THR A 206 -2.60 -12.07 -15.03
N SER A 207 -2.76 -11.67 -13.77
CA SER A 207 -3.89 -12.07 -12.92
C SER A 207 -4.42 -10.89 -12.10
N LEU A 208 -5.71 -10.58 -12.27
CA LEU A 208 -6.40 -9.55 -11.51
C LEU A 208 -7.68 -10.13 -10.92
N TYR A 209 -7.85 -10.06 -9.60
CA TYR A 209 -9.06 -10.54 -8.92
C TYR A 209 -9.93 -9.38 -8.48
N ILE A 210 -11.17 -9.34 -8.96
CA ILE A 210 -12.18 -8.32 -8.65
C ILE A 210 -13.49 -9.01 -8.28
N CYS A 211 -13.85 -9.02 -7.00
CA CYS A 211 -14.97 -9.81 -6.48
C CYS A 211 -16.00 -8.96 -5.73
N SER A 212 -16.24 -7.74 -6.19
CA SER A 212 -17.27 -6.87 -5.64
C SER A 212 -18.14 -6.24 -6.73
N ALA A 213 -19.29 -5.71 -6.34
CA ALA A 213 -20.08 -4.84 -7.21
C ALA A 213 -19.25 -3.62 -7.64
N LEU A 214 -19.48 -3.15 -8.84
CA LEU A 214 -18.86 -1.95 -9.38
C LEU A 214 -19.85 -0.78 -9.30
N ASN A 215 -19.36 0.43 -9.11
CA ASN A 215 -20.20 1.62 -9.14
C ASN A 215 -20.78 1.84 -10.56
N PRO A 216 -22.10 1.86 -10.76
CA PRO A 216 -22.68 2.06 -12.09
C PRO A 216 -22.34 3.43 -12.71
N ASN A 217 -22.00 4.43 -11.86
CA ASN A 217 -21.62 5.78 -12.27
C ASN A 217 -20.11 6.00 -12.31
N GLY A 218 -19.30 4.95 -12.19
CA GLY A 218 -17.85 5.03 -12.24
C GLY A 218 -17.34 5.42 -13.63
N THR A 219 -16.24 6.17 -13.67
CA THR A 219 -15.56 6.53 -14.93
C THR A 219 -14.63 5.41 -15.35
N TYR A 220 -15.15 4.45 -16.08
CA TYR A 220 -14.38 3.34 -16.65
C TYR A 220 -13.86 3.73 -18.03
N THR A 221 -12.57 3.66 -18.24
CA THR A 221 -11.94 4.01 -19.53
C THR A 221 -10.90 2.97 -19.91
N THR A 222 -10.58 2.88 -21.21
CA THR A 222 -9.51 2.01 -21.71
C THR A 222 -8.16 2.31 -21.07
N ASN A 223 -7.96 3.52 -20.54
CA ASN A 223 -6.74 3.91 -19.85
C ASN A 223 -6.52 3.16 -18.53
N MET A 224 -7.56 2.52 -17.96
CA MET A 224 -7.40 1.68 -16.75
C MET A 224 -6.36 0.58 -16.96
N PHE A 225 -6.27 0.04 -18.19
CA PHE A 225 -5.36 -1.03 -18.59
C PHE A 225 -4.34 -0.58 -19.65
N ALA A 226 -4.10 0.74 -19.80
CA ALA A 226 -3.18 1.25 -20.81
C ALA A 226 -1.83 0.56 -20.72
N ASN A 227 -1.33 0.03 -21.84
CA ASN A 227 -0.05 -0.68 -21.94
C ASN A 227 0.12 -1.91 -21.00
N SER A 228 -0.96 -2.42 -20.40
CA SER A 228 -0.92 -3.67 -19.62
C SER A 228 -1.15 -4.85 -20.58
N THR A 229 -0.07 -5.28 -21.23
CA THR A 229 -0.11 -6.10 -22.45
C THR A 229 0.36 -7.53 -22.24
N ALA A 230 0.47 -8.01 -21.00
CA ALA A 230 0.88 -9.38 -20.73
C ALA A 230 0.00 -10.39 -21.49
N TYR A 231 0.63 -11.34 -22.16
CA TYR A 231 -0.10 -12.36 -22.93
C TYR A 231 -0.86 -13.31 -22.00
N GLY A 232 -2.11 -13.60 -22.35
CA GLY A 232 -2.95 -14.54 -21.59
C GLY A 232 -3.43 -13.99 -20.25
N ALA A 233 -3.43 -12.68 -20.07
CA ALA A 233 -3.88 -12.04 -18.83
C ALA A 233 -5.37 -12.32 -18.54
N LYS A 234 -5.70 -12.54 -17.27
CA LYS A 234 -7.04 -12.90 -16.81
C LYS A 234 -7.55 -11.96 -15.74
N ILE A 235 -8.81 -11.57 -15.86
CA ILE A 235 -9.58 -10.92 -14.81
C ILE A 235 -10.50 -11.97 -14.20
N TYR A 236 -10.22 -12.35 -12.95
CA TYR A 236 -11.03 -13.26 -12.18
C TYR A 236 -12.13 -12.49 -11.45
N TYR A 237 -13.38 -12.93 -11.58
CA TYR A 237 -14.53 -12.23 -11.02
C TYR A 237 -15.59 -13.17 -10.49
N ASN A 238 -16.37 -12.72 -9.51
CA ASN A 238 -17.52 -13.47 -9.02
C ASN A 238 -18.73 -13.16 -9.90
N THR A 239 -19.38 -14.24 -10.40
CA THR A 239 -20.53 -14.16 -11.33
C THR A 239 -21.78 -13.49 -10.74
N ARG A 240 -21.81 -13.24 -9.43
CA ARG A 240 -22.89 -12.48 -8.77
C ARG A 240 -22.90 -11.00 -9.15
N TYR A 241 -21.79 -10.49 -9.68
CA TYR A 241 -21.62 -9.06 -9.96
C TYR A 241 -21.57 -8.79 -11.46
N ASP A 242 -22.20 -7.69 -11.86
CA ASP A 242 -22.11 -7.20 -13.25
C ASP A 242 -20.73 -6.60 -13.51
N MET A 243 -19.97 -7.25 -14.36
CA MET A 243 -18.62 -6.85 -14.78
C MET A 243 -18.59 -6.24 -16.19
N SER A 244 -19.74 -5.91 -16.78
CA SER A 244 -19.85 -5.40 -18.15
C SER A 244 -19.00 -4.13 -18.36
N LYS A 245 -18.91 -3.25 -17.36
CA LYS A 245 -18.09 -2.03 -17.39
C LYS A 245 -16.60 -2.34 -17.53
N ILE A 246 -16.06 -3.28 -16.75
CA ILE A 246 -14.65 -3.70 -16.88
C ILE A 246 -14.44 -4.43 -18.18
N SER A 247 -15.36 -5.32 -18.57
CA SER A 247 -15.30 -6.08 -19.82
C SER A 247 -15.27 -5.17 -21.04
N SER A 248 -15.96 -4.03 -21.02
CA SER A 248 -15.99 -3.07 -22.14
C SER A 248 -14.71 -2.25 -22.30
N VAL A 249 -13.91 -2.09 -21.24
CA VAL A 249 -12.71 -1.23 -21.25
C VAL A 249 -11.39 -2.00 -21.12
N LYS A 250 -11.43 -3.29 -20.83
CA LYS A 250 -10.22 -4.14 -20.80
C LYS A 250 -9.60 -4.22 -22.20
N GLY A 251 -8.29 -4.29 -22.28
CA GLY A 251 -7.60 -4.55 -23.54
C GLY A 251 -7.88 -5.96 -24.10
N SER A 252 -7.63 -6.16 -25.39
CA SER A 252 -7.83 -7.47 -26.07
C SER A 252 -7.02 -8.61 -25.46
N ASN A 253 -5.93 -8.32 -24.78
CA ASN A 253 -5.07 -9.31 -24.10
C ASN A 253 -5.69 -9.91 -22.83
N TRP A 254 -6.75 -9.30 -22.32
CA TRP A 254 -7.39 -9.70 -21.08
C TRP A 254 -8.62 -10.58 -21.32
N THR A 255 -8.69 -11.69 -20.61
CA THR A 255 -9.85 -12.61 -20.65
C THR A 255 -10.61 -12.53 -19.34
N MET A 256 -11.93 -12.38 -19.42
CA MET A 256 -12.82 -12.48 -18.25
C MET A 256 -12.98 -13.94 -17.85
N THR A 257 -12.65 -14.27 -16.61
CA THR A 257 -12.66 -15.66 -16.11
C THR A 257 -13.51 -15.73 -14.84
N PRO A 258 -14.65 -16.46 -14.86
CA PRO A 258 -15.45 -16.69 -13.65
C PRO A 258 -14.62 -17.34 -12.55
N TYR A 259 -14.79 -16.87 -11.33
CA TYR A 259 -14.13 -17.39 -10.15
C TYR A 259 -15.10 -17.39 -8.97
N ASN A 260 -15.30 -18.54 -8.36
CA ASN A 260 -16.17 -18.71 -7.19
C ASN A 260 -15.29 -18.91 -5.96
N TYR A 261 -15.37 -17.97 -5.01
CA TYR A 261 -14.72 -18.07 -3.70
C TYR A 261 -15.48 -18.95 -2.75
#